data_36fe3f439db1f6e57dfd7a9cef1913fa
#
_entry.id   36fe3f439db1f6e57dfd7a9cef1913fa
#
_cell.length_a   1.000
_cell.length_b   1.000
_cell.length_c   1.000
_cell.angle_alpha   90.00
_cell.angle_beta   90.00
_cell.angle_gamma   90.00
#
_symmetry.space_group_name_H-M   'P 1'
#
loop_
_entity.id
_entity.type
_entity.pdbx_description
1 polymer ?
#
loop_
_entity_poly.entity_id
_entity_poly.type
_entity_poly.pdbx_seq_one_letter_code
_entity_poly.pdbx_strand_id
1 'polypeptide(L)'
;MKTKLLNITILSIFCSSLAAEVLMKPTSYSSELYKEKILDGNYVTSIDHPNTFLDFNYGDRVANHTQISNAILRWAKQSNKLKVIEYAKSHEGRPLYVAFISSSENINNLDEIKNNITKLSDPRTTSNAEAKSIIENIPAVAWMAYSIHGNETSGADAALGIIYHLISSNDLEITMMLEDMVVVIDPMMNPDGRDRFAKSLEQYRGTAPNYDDQSLIHTGDWPYGRTNHYYFDLNRDWFYLTQPETQGRVKLINQWRPQILVDGHEMGAQDTFMTGPPREPINKNIDYDLIKWGNIFAQDQAEAFDKKNWRFYTGEWHEDLYPGYSFYVQFRGSLGILYEQSRMAE
;
A
#
# COMPACT_ATOMS: atom_id res chain seq x y z
N MET A 1 56.23 -34.54 13.37
CA MET A 1 55.23 -34.28 12.27
C MET A 1 53.78 -34.28 12.72
N LYS A 2 53.34 -35.15 13.64
CA LYS A 2 51.95 -35.25 14.14
C LYS A 2 51.46 -34.01 14.91
N THR A 3 52.33 -33.36 15.69
CA THR A 3 51.93 -32.17 16.50
C THR A 3 51.70 -30.91 15.71
N LYS A 4 52.35 -30.71 14.56
CA LYS A 4 52.13 -29.53 13.71
C LYS A 4 50.81 -29.60 12.91
N LEU A 5 50.35 -30.81 12.52
CA LEU A 5 49.07 -30.99 11.84
C LEU A 5 47.89 -30.72 12.78
N LEU A 6 48.00 -31.13 14.06
CA LEU A 6 46.95 -30.91 15.05
C LEU A 6 46.72 -29.44 15.33
N ASN A 7 47.82 -28.65 15.43
CA ASN A 7 47.70 -27.21 15.65
C ASN A 7 47.08 -26.43 14.47
N ILE A 8 47.34 -26.88 13.23
CA ILE A 8 46.76 -26.25 12.03
C ILE A 8 45.25 -26.57 11.94
N THR A 9 44.83 -27.78 12.29
CA THR A 9 43.44 -28.19 12.27
C THR A 9 42.62 -27.46 13.38
N ILE A 10 43.16 -27.28 14.57
CA ILE A 10 42.52 -26.55 15.67
C ILE A 10 42.44 -25.07 15.30
N LEU A 11 43.45 -24.48 14.67
CA LEU A 11 43.39 -23.06 14.26
C LEU A 11 42.39 -22.81 13.14
N SER A 12 42.24 -23.74 12.19
CA SER A 12 41.23 -23.61 11.13
C SER A 12 39.80 -23.78 11.63
N ILE A 13 39.56 -24.63 12.63
CA ILE A 13 38.23 -24.78 13.26
C ILE A 13 37.88 -23.54 14.09
N PHE A 14 38.85 -22.96 14.77
CA PHE A 14 38.61 -21.71 15.55
C PHE A 14 38.38 -20.51 14.64
N CYS A 15 39.11 -20.39 13.52
CA CYS A 15 38.85 -19.29 12.56
C CYS A 15 37.50 -19.45 11.85
N SER A 16 37.09 -20.67 11.52
CA SER A 16 35.77 -20.87 10.88
C SER A 16 34.60 -20.62 11.81
N SER A 17 34.70 -20.96 13.10
CA SER A 17 33.66 -20.68 14.08
C SER A 17 33.54 -19.19 14.42
N LEU A 18 34.67 -18.47 14.52
CA LEU A 18 34.67 -17.02 14.71
C LEU A 18 34.14 -16.27 13.46
N ALA A 19 34.50 -16.69 12.28
CA ALA A 19 34.02 -16.10 11.04
C ALA A 19 32.51 -16.34 10.87
N ALA A 20 32.02 -17.55 11.16
CA ALA A 20 30.59 -17.84 11.14
C ALA A 20 29.82 -17.04 12.19
N GLU A 21 30.36 -16.86 13.38
CA GLU A 21 29.71 -16.08 14.46
C GLU A 21 29.66 -14.59 14.13
N VAL A 22 30.68 -14.06 13.45
CA VAL A 22 30.70 -12.65 12.99
C VAL A 22 29.73 -12.40 11.83
N LEU A 23 29.59 -13.36 10.91
CA LEU A 23 28.66 -13.26 9.77
C LEU A 23 27.21 -13.48 10.15
N MET A 24 26.95 -14.14 11.29
CA MET A 24 25.59 -14.49 11.74
C MET A 24 25.01 -13.54 12.79
N LYS A 25 25.78 -12.60 13.32
CA LYS A 25 25.26 -11.58 14.24
C LYS A 25 24.77 -10.37 13.47
N PRO A 26 23.49 -10.06 13.54
CA PRO A 26 23.01 -8.78 13.05
C PRO A 26 23.81 -7.67 13.73
N THR A 27 24.19 -6.64 13.00
CA THR A 27 24.82 -5.47 13.59
C THR A 27 23.86 -4.87 14.61
N SER A 28 24.36 -4.29 15.70
CA SER A 28 23.52 -3.68 16.75
C SER A 28 22.53 -2.66 16.19
N TYR A 29 22.82 -2.07 15.06
CA TYR A 29 21.96 -1.12 14.34
C TYR A 29 20.71 -1.81 13.75
N SER A 30 20.84 -2.97 13.11
CA SER A 30 19.69 -3.71 12.54
C SER A 30 18.76 -4.24 13.64
N SER A 31 19.30 -4.67 14.79
CA SER A 31 18.49 -5.19 15.89
C SER A 31 17.62 -4.13 16.59
N GLU A 32 17.90 -2.84 16.42
CA GLU A 32 17.08 -1.75 16.99
C GLU A 32 15.97 -1.32 16.04
N LEU A 33 16.19 -1.32 14.73
CA LEU A 33 15.18 -1.00 13.71
C LEU A 33 14.02 -2.01 13.71
N TYR A 34 14.29 -3.28 13.99
CA TYR A 34 13.28 -4.36 14.04
C TYR A 34 12.59 -4.51 15.42
N LYS A 35 12.80 -3.60 16.35
CA LYS A 35 12.13 -3.64 17.66
C LYS A 35 10.81 -2.90 17.71
N GLU A 36 10.51 -2.08 16.73
CA GLU A 36 9.21 -1.43 16.66
C GLU A 36 8.12 -2.48 16.41
N LYS A 37 7.17 -2.53 17.32
CA LYS A 37 6.03 -3.42 17.17
C LYS A 37 5.12 -2.86 16.09
N ILE A 38 4.94 -3.65 15.06
CA ILE A 38 3.90 -3.40 14.06
C ILE A 38 2.57 -3.82 14.69
N LEU A 39 1.53 -2.99 14.61
CA LEU A 39 0.24 -3.22 15.23
C LEU A 39 0.30 -3.26 16.77
N ASP A 40 0.93 -2.26 17.38
CA ASP A 40 0.93 -2.05 18.82
C ASP A 40 -0.28 -1.18 19.23
N GLY A 41 -1.42 -1.80 19.47
CA GLY A 41 -2.66 -1.12 19.80
C GLY A 41 -3.58 -1.96 20.68
N ASN A 42 -4.66 -1.33 21.16
CA ASN A 42 -5.72 -2.04 21.90
C ASN A 42 -6.79 -2.51 20.91
N TYR A 43 -6.81 -3.81 20.65
CA TYR A 43 -7.67 -4.43 19.65
C TYR A 43 -8.73 -5.34 20.24
N VAL A 44 -9.90 -5.42 19.59
CA VAL A 44 -10.94 -6.38 19.96
C VAL A 44 -10.49 -7.81 19.63
N THR A 45 -10.78 -8.75 20.53
CA THR A 45 -10.38 -10.16 20.37
C THR A 45 -11.29 -10.96 19.43
N SER A 46 -12.41 -10.38 19.00
CA SER A 46 -13.35 -11.03 18.08
C SER A 46 -12.89 -11.01 16.61
N ILE A 47 -11.86 -10.23 16.30
CA ILE A 47 -11.26 -10.14 14.97
C ILE A 47 -9.88 -10.77 15.03
N ASP A 48 -9.65 -11.78 14.21
CA ASP A 48 -8.41 -12.53 14.22
C ASP A 48 -7.20 -11.67 13.83
N HIS A 49 -6.18 -11.66 14.69
CA HIS A 49 -4.91 -11.01 14.40
C HIS A 49 -4.20 -11.71 13.21
N PRO A 50 -3.53 -10.99 12.30
CA PRO A 50 -2.87 -11.61 11.13
C PRO A 50 -1.94 -12.77 11.48
N ASN A 51 -1.21 -12.72 12.60
CA ASN A 51 -0.33 -13.80 13.05
C ASN A 51 -1.06 -15.11 13.40
N THR A 52 -2.38 -15.12 13.49
CA THR A 52 -3.15 -16.33 13.82
C THR A 52 -3.48 -17.17 12.60
N PHE A 53 -3.33 -16.65 11.40
CA PHE A 53 -3.67 -17.35 10.14
C PHE A 53 -2.65 -17.21 9.02
N LEU A 54 -1.70 -16.30 9.12
CA LEU A 54 -0.50 -16.31 8.30
C LEU A 54 0.45 -17.40 8.83
N ASP A 55 1.20 -18.02 7.96
CA ASP A 55 2.23 -19.03 8.31
C ASP A 55 3.56 -18.41 8.74
N PHE A 56 3.55 -17.09 8.97
CA PHE A 56 4.67 -16.28 9.48
C PHE A 56 4.12 -15.12 10.34
N ASN A 57 4.96 -14.46 11.13
CA ASN A 57 4.53 -13.25 11.82
C ASN A 57 4.34 -12.11 10.81
N TYR A 58 3.27 -11.38 10.97
CA TYR A 58 2.99 -10.23 10.12
C TYR A 58 4.17 -9.24 10.12
N GLY A 59 4.66 -8.92 8.95
CA GLY A 59 5.85 -8.09 8.74
C GLY A 59 7.16 -8.85 8.53
N ASP A 60 7.22 -10.16 8.83
CA ASP A 60 8.44 -10.96 8.62
C ASP A 60 8.65 -11.36 7.16
N ARG A 61 7.59 -11.40 6.38
CA ARG A 61 7.60 -11.87 4.97
C ARG A 61 6.55 -11.18 4.13
N VAL A 62 6.82 -11.17 2.83
CA VAL A 62 5.87 -10.71 1.81
C VAL A 62 4.72 -11.70 1.69
N ALA A 63 3.49 -11.24 1.94
CA ALA A 63 2.30 -12.04 1.73
C ALA A 63 1.95 -12.15 0.24
N ASN A 64 1.62 -13.33 -0.25
CA ASN A 64 1.17 -13.55 -1.62
C ASN A 64 -0.32 -13.17 -1.80
N HIS A 65 -0.80 -13.18 -3.06
CA HIS A 65 -2.19 -12.85 -3.37
C HIS A 65 -3.20 -13.65 -2.57
N THR A 66 -2.98 -14.96 -2.42
CA THR A 66 -3.93 -15.84 -1.71
C THR A 66 -3.99 -15.49 -0.23
N GLN A 67 -2.85 -15.22 0.41
CA GLN A 67 -2.78 -14.84 1.82
C GLN A 67 -3.50 -13.50 2.07
N ILE A 68 -3.24 -12.49 1.24
CA ILE A 68 -3.91 -11.18 1.32
C ILE A 68 -5.41 -11.32 1.11
N SER A 69 -5.84 -12.01 0.05
CA SER A 69 -7.26 -12.20 -0.27
C SER A 69 -8.00 -12.94 0.84
N ASN A 70 -7.40 -14.01 1.37
CA ASN A 70 -8.00 -14.78 2.47
C ASN A 70 -8.11 -13.96 3.75
N ALA A 71 -7.13 -13.11 4.06
CA ALA A 71 -7.18 -12.23 5.22
C ALA A 71 -8.38 -11.28 5.15
N ILE A 72 -8.52 -10.53 4.06
CA ILE A 72 -9.61 -9.54 3.93
C ILE A 72 -10.99 -10.20 3.87
N LEU A 73 -11.13 -11.34 3.20
CA LEU A 73 -12.38 -12.10 3.16
C LEU A 73 -12.74 -12.74 4.51
N ARG A 74 -11.74 -13.12 5.31
CA ARG A 74 -11.92 -13.59 6.68
C ARG A 74 -12.44 -12.47 7.57
N TRP A 75 -11.79 -11.31 7.57
CA TRP A 75 -12.20 -10.16 8.36
C TRP A 75 -13.57 -9.58 7.96
N ALA A 76 -13.94 -9.68 6.69
CA ALA A 76 -15.26 -9.28 6.23
C ALA A 76 -16.41 -10.13 6.85
N LYS A 77 -16.10 -11.34 7.34
CA LYS A 77 -17.06 -12.19 8.08
C LYS A 77 -17.06 -11.88 9.58
N GLN A 78 -16.02 -11.22 10.08
CA GLN A 78 -15.84 -10.98 11.51
C GLN A 78 -16.20 -9.55 11.92
N SER A 79 -16.26 -8.62 10.98
CA SER A 79 -16.48 -7.20 11.25
C SER A 79 -17.62 -6.64 10.42
N ASN A 80 -18.52 -5.91 11.08
CA ASN A 80 -19.57 -5.12 10.42
C ASN A 80 -19.08 -3.72 9.98
N LYS A 81 -17.82 -3.38 10.25
CA LYS A 81 -17.14 -2.17 9.78
C LYS A 81 -16.46 -2.37 8.42
N LEU A 82 -16.54 -3.55 7.83
CA LEU A 82 -15.82 -3.93 6.61
C LEU A 82 -16.77 -4.54 5.58
N LYS A 83 -16.74 -4.01 4.35
CA LYS A 83 -17.35 -4.62 3.17
C LYS A 83 -16.31 -4.80 2.08
N VAL A 84 -16.21 -6.01 1.52
CA VAL A 84 -15.27 -6.36 0.45
C VAL A 84 -16.01 -6.52 -0.86
N ILE A 85 -15.46 -5.96 -1.93
CA ILE A 85 -16.01 -6.05 -3.29
C ILE A 85 -14.93 -6.58 -4.22
N GLU A 86 -15.25 -7.63 -5.00
CA GLU A 86 -14.45 -8.04 -6.15
C GLU A 86 -14.77 -7.09 -7.32
N TYR A 87 -13.77 -6.38 -7.84
CA TYR A 87 -13.99 -5.39 -8.90
C TYR A 87 -13.45 -5.81 -10.28
N ALA A 88 -12.55 -6.78 -10.31
CA ALA A 88 -11.95 -7.31 -11.54
C ALA A 88 -11.36 -8.71 -11.31
N LYS A 89 -10.89 -9.30 -12.41
CA LYS A 89 -9.97 -10.45 -12.40
C LYS A 89 -8.76 -10.13 -13.26
N SER A 90 -7.59 -10.57 -12.82
CA SER A 90 -6.37 -10.47 -13.59
C SER A 90 -6.38 -11.43 -14.80
N HIS A 91 -5.37 -11.33 -15.65
CA HIS A 91 -5.20 -12.27 -16.77
C HIS A 91 -5.02 -13.73 -16.32
N GLU A 92 -4.44 -13.97 -15.15
CA GLU A 92 -4.33 -15.32 -14.57
C GLU A 92 -5.59 -15.74 -13.78
N GLY A 93 -6.66 -14.94 -13.83
CA GLY A 93 -7.93 -15.22 -13.15
C GLY A 93 -7.95 -14.92 -11.67
N ARG A 94 -6.93 -14.26 -11.11
CA ARG A 94 -6.91 -13.85 -9.71
C ARG A 94 -7.91 -12.72 -9.48
N PRO A 95 -8.80 -12.84 -8.47
CA PRO A 95 -9.72 -11.76 -8.14
C PRO A 95 -8.97 -10.55 -7.57
N LEU A 96 -9.40 -9.36 -7.96
CA LEU A 96 -8.97 -8.09 -7.37
C LEU A 96 -10.07 -7.59 -6.44
N TYR A 97 -9.71 -7.40 -5.18
CA TYR A 97 -10.63 -6.98 -4.13
C TYR A 97 -10.32 -5.58 -3.65
N VAL A 98 -11.38 -4.89 -3.24
CA VAL A 98 -11.29 -3.62 -2.53
C VAL A 98 -12.06 -3.72 -1.22
N ALA A 99 -11.50 -3.16 -0.16
CA ALA A 99 -12.07 -3.13 1.19
C ALA A 99 -12.63 -1.74 1.49
N PHE A 100 -13.92 -1.65 1.75
CA PHE A 100 -14.59 -0.45 2.27
C PHE A 100 -14.66 -0.55 3.78
N ILE A 101 -14.11 0.42 4.47
CA ILE A 101 -14.01 0.44 5.94
C ILE A 101 -14.61 1.74 6.44
N SER A 102 -15.57 1.64 7.37
CA SER A 102 -16.23 2.79 7.98
C SER A 102 -16.98 2.36 9.24
N SER A 103 -17.74 3.26 9.86
CA SER A 103 -18.72 2.87 10.87
C SER A 103 -19.71 1.84 10.31
N SER A 104 -20.29 1.02 11.16
CA SER A 104 -21.31 0.02 10.73
C SER A 104 -22.50 0.67 10.05
N GLU A 105 -22.87 1.88 10.45
CA GLU A 105 -23.94 2.65 9.84
C GLU A 105 -23.57 3.03 8.40
N ASN A 106 -22.40 3.60 8.18
CA ASN A 106 -21.92 3.97 6.84
C ASN A 106 -21.78 2.74 5.93
N ILE A 107 -21.27 1.61 6.45
CA ILE A 107 -21.15 0.35 5.68
C ILE A 107 -22.53 -0.14 5.21
N ASN A 108 -23.56 -0.01 6.03
CA ASN A 108 -24.93 -0.36 5.63
C ASN A 108 -25.53 0.62 4.61
N ASN A 109 -25.06 1.86 4.59
CA ASN A 109 -25.57 2.94 3.74
C ASN A 109 -24.70 3.27 2.52
N LEU A 110 -23.72 2.40 2.17
CA LEU A 110 -22.76 2.66 1.07
C LEU A 110 -23.42 3.01 -0.26
N ASP A 111 -24.57 2.42 -0.59
CA ASP A 111 -25.27 2.73 -1.84
C ASP A 111 -25.88 4.14 -1.82
N GLU A 112 -26.38 4.58 -0.68
CA GLU A 112 -26.88 5.97 -0.51
C GLU A 112 -25.73 6.97 -0.59
N ILE A 113 -24.62 6.71 0.10
CA ILE A 113 -23.39 7.54 0.04
C ILE A 113 -22.94 7.69 -1.42
N LYS A 114 -22.82 6.60 -2.15
CA LYS A 114 -22.42 6.59 -3.56
C LYS A 114 -23.41 7.38 -4.44
N ASN A 115 -24.72 7.24 -4.21
CA ASN A 115 -25.73 7.99 -4.93
C ASN A 115 -25.63 9.50 -4.65
N ASN A 116 -25.39 9.91 -3.41
CA ASN A 116 -25.20 11.30 -3.03
C ASN A 116 -23.93 11.89 -3.66
N ILE A 117 -22.81 11.15 -3.71
CA ILE A 117 -21.60 11.56 -4.44
C ILE A 117 -21.92 11.73 -5.94
N THR A 118 -22.70 10.83 -6.52
CA THR A 118 -23.10 10.94 -7.93
C THR A 118 -23.92 12.21 -8.18
N LYS A 119 -24.83 12.57 -7.30
CA LYS A 119 -25.59 13.83 -7.37
C LYS A 119 -24.65 15.04 -7.31
N LEU A 120 -23.71 15.07 -6.37
CA LEU A 120 -22.73 16.15 -6.25
C LEU A 120 -21.88 16.32 -7.53
N SER A 121 -21.65 15.25 -8.26
CA SER A 121 -20.83 15.29 -9.47
C SER A 121 -21.54 15.82 -10.72
N ASP A 122 -22.85 16.07 -10.66
CA ASP A 122 -23.63 16.61 -11.78
C ASP A 122 -24.46 17.83 -11.36
N PRO A 123 -23.90 19.05 -11.47
CA PRO A 123 -24.60 20.28 -11.10
C PRO A 123 -25.79 20.61 -12.00
N ARG A 124 -26.01 19.89 -13.09
CA ARG A 124 -27.18 20.09 -13.98
C ARG A 124 -28.47 19.50 -13.36
N THR A 125 -28.32 18.51 -12.49
CA THR A 125 -29.43 17.77 -11.87
C THR A 125 -29.59 18.02 -10.38
N THR A 126 -28.57 18.61 -9.72
CA THR A 126 -28.54 18.86 -8.29
C THR A 126 -28.51 20.34 -8.00
N SER A 127 -29.49 20.86 -7.25
CA SER A 127 -29.53 22.26 -6.85
C SER A 127 -28.46 22.60 -5.81
N ASN A 128 -28.09 23.89 -5.72
CA ASN A 128 -27.10 24.33 -4.71
C ASN A 128 -27.55 24.02 -3.27
N ALA A 129 -28.85 24.12 -2.97
CA ALA A 129 -29.38 23.81 -1.65
C ALA A 129 -29.26 22.29 -1.34
N GLU A 130 -29.60 21.44 -2.30
CA GLU A 130 -29.42 19.98 -2.18
C GLU A 130 -27.95 19.60 -2.05
N ALA A 131 -27.07 20.17 -2.89
CA ALA A 131 -25.64 19.94 -2.82
C ALA A 131 -25.06 20.28 -1.44
N LYS A 132 -25.45 21.46 -0.89
CA LYS A 132 -25.03 21.87 0.46
C LYS A 132 -25.48 20.87 1.52
N SER A 133 -26.76 20.48 1.47
CA SER A 133 -27.30 19.47 2.41
C SER A 133 -26.60 18.14 2.31
N ILE A 134 -26.26 17.68 1.10
CA ILE A 134 -25.49 16.44 0.91
C ILE A 134 -24.11 16.57 1.55
N ILE A 135 -23.36 17.64 1.24
CA ILE A 135 -21.99 17.86 1.75
C ILE A 135 -21.95 17.88 3.28
N GLU A 136 -22.97 18.44 3.93
CA GLU A 136 -23.05 18.53 5.39
C GLU A 136 -23.34 17.17 6.07
N ASN A 137 -23.80 16.16 5.32
CA ASN A 137 -24.33 14.92 5.91
C ASN A 137 -23.70 13.63 5.38
N ILE A 138 -22.79 13.67 4.40
CA ILE A 138 -22.14 12.46 3.91
C ILE A 138 -20.71 12.32 4.44
N PRO A 139 -20.23 11.11 4.72
CA PRO A 139 -18.83 10.89 5.03
C PRO A 139 -17.94 11.18 3.80
N ALA A 140 -16.72 11.65 4.05
CA ALA A 140 -15.71 11.76 3.01
C ALA A 140 -15.23 10.37 2.59
N VAL A 141 -14.79 10.22 1.32
CA VAL A 141 -14.23 8.97 0.80
C VAL A 141 -12.75 9.16 0.51
N ALA A 142 -11.91 8.40 1.21
CA ALA A 142 -10.47 8.33 0.96
C ALA A 142 -10.10 6.96 0.39
N TRP A 143 -9.47 6.95 -0.79
CA TRP A 143 -9.07 5.73 -1.49
C TRP A 143 -7.57 5.54 -1.38
N MET A 144 -7.14 4.41 -0.80
CA MET A 144 -5.74 4.03 -0.64
C MET A 144 -5.45 2.86 -1.58
N ALA A 145 -4.62 3.08 -2.60
CA ALA A 145 -4.31 2.10 -3.63
C ALA A 145 -2.83 1.67 -3.54
N TYR A 146 -2.59 0.36 -3.61
CA TYR A 146 -1.26 -0.20 -3.38
C TYR A 146 -0.90 -1.27 -4.42
N SER A 147 0.41 -1.47 -4.60
CA SER A 147 0.99 -2.57 -5.38
C SER A 147 0.48 -2.64 -6.82
N ILE A 148 0.42 -1.48 -7.50
CA ILE A 148 0.20 -1.43 -8.95
C ILE A 148 1.40 -2.01 -9.70
N HIS A 149 2.59 -1.86 -9.11
CA HIS A 149 3.76 -2.65 -9.44
C HIS A 149 3.88 -3.79 -8.42
N GLY A 150 3.80 -5.03 -8.89
CA GLY A 150 3.72 -6.19 -7.99
C GLY A 150 4.99 -6.46 -7.18
N ASN A 151 6.15 -5.95 -7.63
CA ASN A 151 7.42 -6.03 -6.92
C ASN A 151 7.61 -4.92 -5.86
N GLU A 152 6.69 -3.97 -5.77
CA GLU A 152 6.63 -2.96 -4.71
C GLU A 152 5.75 -3.53 -3.59
N THR A 153 6.38 -4.23 -2.66
CA THR A 153 5.69 -5.23 -1.83
C THR A 153 5.12 -4.69 -0.54
N SER A 154 5.78 -3.73 0.10
CA SER A 154 5.40 -3.27 1.44
C SER A 154 4.03 -2.61 1.51
N GLY A 155 3.59 -1.93 0.44
CA GLY A 155 2.27 -1.30 0.41
C GLY A 155 1.11 -2.28 0.59
N ALA A 156 1.17 -3.45 -0.05
CA ALA A 156 0.13 -4.47 0.09
C ALA A 156 0.16 -5.16 1.46
N ASP A 157 1.35 -5.36 2.03
CA ASP A 157 1.47 -5.89 3.39
C ASP A 157 1.03 -4.85 4.42
N ALA A 158 1.40 -3.57 4.25
CA ALA A 158 0.90 -2.47 5.08
C ALA A 158 -0.63 -2.35 5.02
N ALA A 159 -1.24 -2.57 3.85
CA ALA A 159 -2.69 -2.57 3.70
C ALA A 159 -3.38 -3.59 4.61
N LEU A 160 -2.81 -4.79 4.79
CA LEU A 160 -3.33 -5.77 5.76
C LEU A 160 -3.33 -5.21 7.18
N GLY A 161 -2.23 -4.59 7.60
CA GLY A 161 -2.11 -3.98 8.92
C GLY A 161 -3.10 -2.84 9.12
N ILE A 162 -3.25 -1.98 8.14
CA ILE A 162 -4.18 -0.84 8.19
C ILE A 162 -5.63 -1.35 8.26
N ILE A 163 -6.02 -2.32 7.43
CA ILE A 163 -7.37 -2.92 7.47
C ILE A 163 -7.63 -3.49 8.87
N TYR A 164 -6.72 -4.33 9.38
CA TYR A 164 -6.87 -4.91 10.71
C TYR A 164 -6.98 -3.82 11.79
N HIS A 165 -6.10 -2.83 11.78
CA HIS A 165 -6.10 -1.73 12.73
C HIS A 165 -7.44 -0.97 12.74
N LEU A 166 -7.93 -0.57 11.57
CA LEU A 166 -9.16 0.21 11.46
C LEU A 166 -10.41 -0.54 11.92
N ILE A 167 -10.50 -1.85 11.63
CA ILE A 167 -11.69 -2.63 11.96
C ILE A 167 -11.68 -3.16 13.40
N SER A 168 -10.51 -3.31 14.02
CA SER A 168 -10.35 -3.97 15.32
C SER A 168 -9.92 -3.03 16.46
N SER A 169 -9.50 -1.79 16.16
CA SER A 169 -9.08 -0.84 17.18
C SER A 169 -10.23 -0.41 18.11
N ASN A 170 -9.94 -0.34 19.41
CA ASN A 170 -10.78 0.29 20.43
C ASN A 170 -10.46 1.78 20.63
N ASP A 171 -9.60 2.36 19.82
CA ASP A 171 -9.24 3.76 19.91
C ASP A 171 -10.43 4.65 19.53
N LEU A 172 -10.71 5.64 20.38
CA LEU A 172 -11.81 6.57 20.15
C LEU A 172 -11.58 7.45 18.91
N GLU A 173 -10.34 7.86 18.65
CA GLU A 173 -10.00 8.66 17.48
C GLU A 173 -10.29 7.91 16.18
N ILE A 174 -9.91 6.62 16.11
CA ILE A 174 -10.24 5.75 14.98
C ILE A 174 -11.75 5.58 14.83
N THR A 175 -12.47 5.42 15.93
CA THR A 175 -13.93 5.26 15.90
C THR A 175 -14.59 6.51 15.35
N MET A 176 -14.23 7.69 15.85
CA MET A 176 -14.75 8.98 15.39
C MET A 176 -14.39 9.24 13.91
N MET A 177 -13.16 8.97 13.52
CA MET A 177 -12.75 9.09 12.11
C MET A 177 -13.63 8.24 11.18
N LEU A 178 -13.94 7.01 11.58
CA LEU A 178 -14.78 6.11 10.77
C LEU A 178 -16.27 6.50 10.74
N GLU A 179 -16.74 7.36 11.64
CA GLU A 179 -18.09 7.98 11.52
C GLU A 179 -18.12 8.99 10.38
N ASP A 180 -17.05 9.75 10.19
CA ASP A 180 -16.96 10.84 9.23
C ASP A 180 -16.32 10.43 7.89
N MET A 181 -15.77 9.21 7.79
CA MET A 181 -15.03 8.76 6.62
C MET A 181 -15.38 7.33 6.18
N VAL A 182 -15.38 7.12 4.88
CA VAL A 182 -15.24 5.79 4.25
C VAL A 182 -13.79 5.66 3.74
N VAL A 183 -13.01 4.81 4.38
CA VAL A 183 -11.67 4.45 3.91
C VAL A 183 -11.79 3.27 2.97
N VAL A 184 -11.37 3.45 1.73
CA VAL A 184 -11.37 2.41 0.70
C VAL A 184 -9.94 1.96 0.48
N ILE A 185 -9.65 0.68 0.69
CA ILE A 185 -8.30 0.12 0.51
C ILE A 185 -8.32 -0.86 -0.66
N ASP A 186 -7.56 -0.56 -1.70
CA ASP A 186 -7.21 -1.47 -2.79
C ASP A 186 -5.81 -2.04 -2.51
N PRO A 187 -5.71 -3.20 -1.85
CA PRO A 187 -4.45 -3.67 -1.30
C PRO A 187 -3.47 -4.15 -2.36
N MET A 188 -3.97 -4.51 -3.56
CA MET A 188 -3.14 -5.18 -4.54
C MET A 188 -3.68 -5.03 -5.96
N MET A 189 -3.30 -3.93 -6.60
CA MET A 189 -3.75 -3.61 -7.96
C MET A 189 -3.15 -4.53 -9.05
N ASN A 190 -2.06 -5.25 -8.75
CA ASN A 190 -1.36 -6.14 -9.68
C ASN A 190 -1.04 -7.50 -9.04
N PRO A 191 -2.03 -8.39 -8.92
CA PRO A 191 -1.84 -9.67 -8.26
C PRO A 191 -0.91 -10.64 -9.01
N ASP A 192 -0.87 -10.59 -10.34
CA ASP A 192 -0.02 -11.48 -11.14
C ASP A 192 1.45 -11.11 -11.01
N GLY A 193 1.76 -9.79 -11.05
CA GLY A 193 3.11 -9.29 -10.82
C GLY A 193 3.58 -9.56 -9.39
N ARG A 194 2.70 -9.38 -8.40
CA ARG A 194 3.02 -9.66 -7.00
C ARG A 194 3.36 -11.12 -6.76
N ASP A 195 2.54 -12.05 -7.24
CA ASP A 195 2.80 -13.48 -7.04
C ASP A 195 4.06 -13.95 -7.75
N ARG A 196 4.38 -13.38 -8.91
CA ARG A 196 5.65 -13.61 -9.59
C ARG A 196 6.83 -13.22 -8.72
N PHE A 197 6.78 -12.03 -8.11
CA PHE A 197 7.85 -11.54 -7.26
C PHE A 197 7.91 -12.29 -5.92
N ALA A 198 6.78 -12.56 -5.27
CA ALA A 198 6.73 -13.34 -4.03
C ALA A 198 7.36 -14.74 -4.20
N LYS A 199 7.12 -15.40 -5.34
CA LYS A 199 7.78 -16.67 -5.66
C LYS A 199 9.28 -16.53 -5.84
N SER A 200 9.75 -15.45 -6.44
CA SER A 200 11.19 -15.17 -6.56
C SER A 200 11.83 -15.01 -5.18
N LEU A 201 11.17 -14.29 -4.26
CA LEU A 201 11.61 -14.16 -2.88
C LEU A 201 11.71 -15.51 -2.16
N GLU A 202 10.69 -16.35 -2.28
CA GLU A 202 10.70 -17.70 -1.70
C GLU A 202 11.86 -18.55 -2.24
N GLN A 203 12.17 -18.44 -3.52
CA GLN A 203 13.21 -19.19 -4.19
C GLN A 203 14.62 -18.77 -3.74
N TYR A 204 14.85 -17.48 -3.55
CA TYR A 204 16.18 -16.92 -3.26
C TYR A 204 16.42 -16.65 -1.78
N ARG A 205 15.41 -16.76 -0.94
CA ARG A 205 15.54 -16.53 0.50
C ARG A 205 16.56 -17.51 1.11
N GLY A 206 17.51 -16.95 1.86
CA GLY A 206 18.42 -17.69 2.72
C GLY A 206 17.85 -17.93 4.12
N THR A 207 18.66 -18.49 5.00
CA THR A 207 18.36 -18.68 6.43
C THR A 207 18.67 -17.45 7.27
N ALA A 208 19.35 -16.46 6.71
CA ALA A 208 19.69 -15.20 7.33
C ALA A 208 19.33 -14.05 6.39
N PRO A 209 18.95 -12.88 6.92
CA PRO A 209 18.69 -11.69 6.13
C PRO A 209 19.87 -11.30 5.24
N ASN A 210 19.58 -10.87 4.01
CA ASN A 210 20.58 -10.40 3.07
C ASN A 210 20.32 -8.91 2.77
N TYR A 211 21.21 -8.05 3.24
CA TYR A 211 21.12 -6.59 3.10
C TYR A 211 21.82 -6.03 1.85
N ASP A 212 22.30 -6.89 0.95
CA ASP A 212 22.85 -6.46 -0.33
C ASP A 212 21.73 -6.13 -1.30
N ASP A 213 21.48 -4.85 -1.54
CA ASP A 213 20.44 -4.34 -2.41
C ASP A 213 20.58 -4.78 -3.88
N GLN A 214 21.74 -5.27 -4.28
CA GLN A 214 21.99 -5.86 -5.61
C GLN A 214 21.71 -7.36 -5.68
N SER A 215 21.37 -7.97 -4.56
CA SER A 215 21.01 -9.39 -4.51
C SER A 215 19.72 -9.69 -5.26
N LEU A 216 19.63 -10.88 -5.85
CA LEU A 216 18.42 -11.35 -6.54
C LEU A 216 17.19 -11.41 -5.62
N ILE A 217 17.38 -11.54 -4.31
CA ILE A 217 16.25 -11.50 -3.37
C ILE A 217 15.55 -10.14 -3.38
N HIS A 218 16.26 -9.03 -3.62
CA HIS A 218 15.68 -7.70 -3.66
C HIS A 218 15.24 -7.26 -5.06
N THR A 219 15.90 -7.78 -6.10
CA THR A 219 15.63 -7.40 -7.48
C THR A 219 14.67 -8.36 -8.18
N GLY A 220 14.68 -9.64 -7.82
CA GLY A 220 13.94 -10.72 -8.48
C GLY A 220 14.52 -11.10 -9.83
N ASP A 221 13.99 -12.19 -10.40
CA ASP A 221 14.30 -12.64 -11.76
C ASP A 221 13.50 -11.88 -12.81
N TRP A 222 14.08 -11.74 -14.00
CA TRP A 222 13.32 -11.31 -15.17
C TRP A 222 12.14 -12.28 -15.44
N PRO A 223 10.92 -11.79 -15.69
CA PRO A 223 10.56 -10.38 -15.97
C PRO A 223 10.17 -9.55 -14.75
N TYR A 224 10.73 -9.82 -13.59
CA TYR A 224 10.46 -9.12 -12.33
C TYR A 224 8.96 -9.12 -11.94
N GLY A 225 8.56 -8.42 -10.92
CA GLY A 225 7.16 -8.31 -10.52
C GLY A 225 6.48 -7.02 -10.91
N ARG A 226 7.16 -6.08 -11.60
CA ARG A 226 6.61 -4.75 -11.90
C ARG A 226 5.33 -4.80 -12.70
N THR A 227 5.33 -5.56 -13.79
CA THR A 227 4.25 -5.60 -14.78
C THR A 227 3.21 -6.70 -14.48
N ASN A 228 2.05 -6.64 -15.14
CA ASN A 228 1.05 -7.71 -15.07
C ASN A 228 1.51 -8.99 -15.81
N HIS A 229 0.60 -9.96 -16.02
CA HIS A 229 0.92 -11.22 -16.71
C HIS A 229 1.56 -11.01 -18.09
N TYR A 230 1.04 -10.10 -18.90
CA TYR A 230 1.52 -9.85 -20.26
C TYR A 230 2.51 -8.69 -20.38
N TYR A 231 3.17 -8.35 -19.28
CA TYR A 231 4.23 -7.31 -19.21
C TYR A 231 3.75 -5.89 -19.48
N PHE A 232 2.46 -5.61 -19.28
CA PHE A 232 1.97 -4.24 -19.28
C PHE A 232 2.22 -3.58 -17.93
N ASP A 233 2.74 -2.36 -17.95
CA ASP A 233 2.82 -1.51 -16.77
C ASP A 233 1.43 -0.92 -16.51
N LEU A 234 0.76 -1.41 -15.46
CA LEU A 234 -0.58 -0.97 -15.09
C LEU A 234 -0.62 0.51 -14.67
N ASN A 235 0.54 1.07 -14.26
CA ASN A 235 0.66 2.50 -13.97
C ASN A 235 0.98 3.35 -15.22
N ARG A 236 0.73 2.83 -16.41
CA ARG A 236 0.68 3.55 -17.69
C ARG A 236 -0.66 3.38 -18.39
N ASP A 237 -1.59 2.61 -17.80
CA ASP A 237 -2.83 2.19 -18.42
C ASP A 237 -4.08 2.94 -17.91
N TRP A 238 -3.94 3.88 -16.95
CA TRP A 238 -5.05 4.61 -16.34
C TRP A 238 -5.95 5.37 -17.34
N PHE A 239 -5.38 5.81 -18.44
CA PHE A 239 -6.09 6.52 -19.49
C PHE A 239 -6.51 5.60 -20.63
N TYR A 240 -5.67 4.65 -21.01
CA TYR A 240 -5.92 3.76 -22.15
C TYR A 240 -6.91 2.65 -21.84
N LEU A 241 -6.93 2.16 -20.59
CA LEU A 241 -7.84 1.11 -20.10
C LEU A 241 -7.77 -0.17 -20.94
N THR A 242 -6.58 -0.62 -21.29
CA THR A 242 -6.36 -1.80 -22.13
C THR A 242 -6.34 -3.10 -21.34
N GLN A 243 -6.04 -3.03 -20.03
CA GLN A 243 -5.88 -4.19 -19.14
C GLN A 243 -7.12 -4.41 -18.28
N PRO A 244 -7.55 -5.67 -18.06
CA PRO A 244 -8.76 -5.98 -17.29
C PRO A 244 -8.69 -5.46 -15.84
N GLU A 245 -7.51 -5.52 -15.22
CA GLU A 245 -7.26 -4.99 -13.89
C GLU A 245 -7.57 -3.49 -13.82
N THR A 246 -7.08 -2.72 -14.79
CA THR A 246 -7.29 -1.27 -14.86
C THR A 246 -8.74 -0.93 -15.21
N GLN A 247 -9.35 -1.66 -16.15
CA GLN A 247 -10.75 -1.44 -16.55
C GLN A 247 -11.69 -1.55 -15.35
N GLY A 248 -11.55 -2.61 -14.53
CA GLY A 248 -12.36 -2.81 -13.35
C GLY A 248 -12.15 -1.73 -12.29
N ARG A 249 -10.87 -1.43 -11.99
CA ARG A 249 -10.49 -0.43 -11.01
C ARG A 249 -11.01 0.97 -11.37
N VAL A 250 -10.72 1.45 -12.57
CA VAL A 250 -11.13 2.78 -13.01
C VAL A 250 -12.65 2.91 -13.10
N LYS A 251 -13.35 1.83 -13.52
CA LYS A 251 -14.81 1.79 -13.47
C LYS A 251 -15.34 2.02 -12.06
N LEU A 252 -14.77 1.33 -11.08
CA LEU A 252 -15.20 1.44 -9.69
C LEU A 252 -14.87 2.81 -9.09
N ILE A 253 -13.65 3.31 -9.31
CA ILE A 253 -13.22 4.65 -8.88
C ILE A 253 -14.14 5.73 -9.47
N ASN A 254 -14.50 5.64 -10.76
CA ASN A 254 -15.40 6.58 -11.40
C ASN A 254 -16.85 6.53 -10.86
N GLN A 255 -17.26 5.42 -10.25
CA GLN A 255 -18.55 5.33 -9.58
C GLN A 255 -18.52 5.99 -8.20
N TRP A 256 -17.40 5.87 -7.49
CA TRP A 256 -17.24 6.38 -6.13
C TRP A 256 -16.70 7.81 -6.06
N ARG A 257 -15.91 8.24 -7.05
CA ARG A 257 -15.34 9.59 -7.12
C ARG A 257 -14.80 10.04 -5.76
N PRO A 258 -13.82 9.34 -5.19
CA PRO A 258 -13.30 9.65 -3.87
C PRO A 258 -12.78 11.08 -3.83
N GLN A 259 -12.86 11.76 -2.68
CA GLN A 259 -12.26 13.08 -2.52
C GLN A 259 -10.75 13.03 -2.64
N ILE A 260 -10.14 11.93 -2.14
CA ILE A 260 -8.69 11.70 -2.17
C ILE A 260 -8.43 10.29 -2.69
N LEU A 261 -7.43 10.16 -3.58
CA LEU A 261 -6.85 8.88 -3.94
C LEU A 261 -5.33 8.94 -3.71
N VAL A 262 -4.83 8.05 -2.88
CA VAL A 262 -3.40 7.85 -2.66
C VAL A 262 -2.95 6.64 -3.47
N ASP A 263 -1.88 6.81 -4.24
CA ASP A 263 -1.18 5.73 -4.95
C ASP A 263 0.16 5.47 -4.25
N GLY A 264 0.27 4.33 -3.59
CA GLY A 264 1.44 3.94 -2.79
C GLY A 264 2.42 3.11 -3.59
N HIS A 265 3.63 3.63 -3.74
CA HIS A 265 4.74 3.07 -4.51
C HIS A 265 6.01 2.87 -3.69
N GLU A 266 7.01 2.28 -4.34
CA GLU A 266 8.35 2.10 -3.78
C GLU A 266 9.43 2.48 -4.79
N MET A 267 10.44 3.18 -4.28
CA MET A 267 11.67 3.52 -5.00
C MET A 267 12.80 2.52 -4.70
N GLY A 268 14.04 2.88 -5.01
CA GLY A 268 15.22 2.07 -4.70
C GLY A 268 15.52 2.02 -3.20
N ALA A 269 16.32 1.03 -2.78
CA ALA A 269 16.69 0.83 -1.37
C ALA A 269 17.52 1.99 -0.77
N GLN A 270 18.18 2.79 -1.62
CA GLN A 270 18.98 3.93 -1.19
C GLN A 270 18.20 5.26 -1.14
N ASP A 271 16.93 5.24 -1.52
CA ASP A 271 16.05 6.39 -1.47
C ASP A 271 15.47 6.61 -0.06
N THR A 272 14.67 7.67 0.08
CA THR A 272 13.96 7.96 1.33
C THR A 272 12.45 7.83 1.12
N PHE A 273 11.67 8.72 1.69
CA PHE A 273 10.25 8.88 1.41
C PHE A 273 10.04 10.13 0.55
N MET A 274 9.24 10.03 -0.50
CA MET A 274 8.83 11.15 -1.32
C MET A 274 7.32 11.35 -1.26
N THR A 275 6.92 12.59 -1.05
CA THR A 275 5.52 13.02 -1.10
C THR A 275 5.38 14.25 -2.00
N GLY A 276 4.13 14.66 -2.30
CA GLY A 276 3.87 15.92 -2.98
C GLY A 276 4.46 17.16 -2.28
N PRO A 277 4.34 18.33 -2.88
CA PRO A 277 3.64 18.60 -4.14
C PRO A 277 4.46 18.17 -5.36
N PRO A 278 3.82 17.99 -6.53
CA PRO A 278 4.51 17.76 -7.78
C PRO A 278 5.24 19.04 -8.22
N ARG A 279 6.29 18.87 -9.05
CA ARG A 279 6.94 19.98 -9.73
C ARG A 279 6.21 20.38 -11.02
N GLU A 280 6.55 21.54 -11.55
CA GLU A 280 6.13 21.89 -12.91
C GLU A 280 6.84 21.01 -13.99
N PRO A 281 6.18 20.73 -15.12
CA PRO A 281 4.88 21.28 -15.54
C PRO A 281 3.69 20.52 -14.97
N ILE A 282 2.68 21.27 -14.52
CA ILE A 282 1.37 20.72 -14.10
C ILE A 282 0.36 20.88 -15.25
N ASN A 283 -0.48 19.89 -15.47
CA ASN A 283 -1.48 19.94 -16.53
C ASN A 283 -2.54 21.01 -16.23
N LYS A 284 -2.74 21.92 -17.19
CA LYS A 284 -3.65 23.06 -17.06
C LYS A 284 -5.14 22.71 -16.96
N ASN A 285 -5.50 21.44 -17.16
CA ASN A 285 -6.87 20.95 -16.98
C ASN A 285 -7.12 20.40 -15.56
N ILE A 286 -6.11 20.39 -14.68
CA ILE A 286 -6.29 20.09 -13.27
C ILE A 286 -6.82 21.35 -12.58
N ASP A 287 -7.87 21.18 -11.78
CA ASP A 287 -8.47 22.29 -11.05
C ASP A 287 -7.50 22.88 -10.01
N TYR A 288 -7.46 24.20 -9.92
CA TYR A 288 -6.55 24.91 -9.01
C TYR A 288 -6.79 24.54 -7.53
N ASP A 289 -8.03 24.26 -7.15
CA ASP A 289 -8.32 23.85 -5.76
C ASP A 289 -7.70 22.48 -5.42
N LEU A 290 -7.57 21.56 -6.38
CA LEU A 290 -6.85 20.28 -6.16
C LEU A 290 -5.36 20.53 -5.91
N ILE A 291 -4.73 21.44 -6.67
CA ILE A 291 -3.33 21.82 -6.47
C ILE A 291 -3.14 22.42 -5.06
N LYS A 292 -4.04 23.31 -4.66
CA LYS A 292 -4.02 23.93 -3.33
C LYS A 292 -4.13 22.88 -2.20
N TRP A 293 -5.08 21.95 -2.31
CA TRP A 293 -5.24 20.88 -1.34
C TRP A 293 -4.02 19.94 -1.33
N GLY A 294 -3.46 19.61 -2.49
CA GLY A 294 -2.23 18.83 -2.59
C GLY A 294 -1.07 19.45 -1.82
N ASN A 295 -0.92 20.79 -1.89
CA ASN A 295 0.10 21.51 -1.12
C ASN A 295 -0.14 21.45 0.39
N ILE A 296 -1.41 21.53 0.85
CA ILE A 296 -1.77 21.41 2.27
C ILE A 296 -1.39 20.02 2.79
N PHE A 297 -1.81 18.96 2.08
CA PHE A 297 -1.47 17.59 2.48
C PHE A 297 0.05 17.33 2.48
N ALA A 298 0.76 17.87 1.48
CA ALA A 298 2.22 17.73 1.41
C ALA A 298 2.91 18.40 2.61
N GLN A 299 2.45 19.58 3.02
CA GLN A 299 2.98 20.29 4.18
C GLN A 299 2.72 19.52 5.47
N ASP A 300 1.49 19.05 5.69
CA ASP A 300 1.12 18.29 6.90
C ASP A 300 1.95 17.01 7.03
N GLN A 301 2.21 16.32 5.90
CA GLN A 301 3.06 15.13 5.86
C GLN A 301 4.51 15.46 6.19
N ALA A 302 5.07 16.52 5.60
CA ALA A 302 6.43 16.97 5.90
C ALA A 302 6.60 17.28 7.40
N GLU A 303 5.64 17.97 7.99
CA GLU A 303 5.65 18.26 9.43
C GLU A 303 5.55 16.99 10.29
N ALA A 304 4.78 15.98 9.85
CA ALA A 304 4.66 14.70 10.55
C ALA A 304 5.98 13.92 10.50
N PHE A 305 6.67 13.89 9.36
CA PHE A 305 7.98 13.26 9.20
C PHE A 305 9.04 13.98 10.03
N ASP A 306 9.06 15.32 10.03
CA ASP A 306 9.99 16.11 10.85
C ASP A 306 9.82 15.83 12.35
N LYS A 307 8.60 15.72 12.85
CA LYS A 307 8.31 15.36 14.26
C LYS A 307 8.88 13.99 14.64
N LYS A 308 9.01 13.08 13.69
CA LYS A 308 9.56 11.73 13.85
C LYS A 308 11.06 11.64 13.55
N ASN A 309 11.69 12.72 13.07
CA ASN A 309 13.04 12.73 12.50
C ASN A 309 13.22 11.71 11.36
N TRP A 310 12.18 11.45 10.60
CA TRP A 310 12.23 10.60 9.41
C TRP A 310 12.66 11.42 8.20
N ARG A 311 13.47 10.82 7.34
CA ARG A 311 13.96 11.48 6.13
C ARG A 311 12.90 11.44 5.03
N PHE A 312 12.72 12.56 4.37
CA PHE A 312 11.84 12.70 3.21
C PHE A 312 12.35 13.82 2.29
N TYR A 313 11.78 13.88 1.08
CA TYR A 313 11.92 15.06 0.22
C TYR A 313 10.62 15.30 -0.54
N THR A 314 10.43 16.51 -1.02
CA THR A 314 9.21 16.96 -1.69
C THR A 314 9.52 17.94 -2.81
N GLY A 315 8.58 18.10 -3.77
CA GLY A 315 8.57 19.25 -4.68
C GLY A 315 9.42 19.14 -5.94
N GLU A 316 10.17 18.07 -6.16
CA GLU A 316 11.16 18.09 -7.25
C GLU A 316 11.19 16.84 -8.14
N TRP A 317 10.43 15.80 -7.80
CA TRP A 317 10.65 14.52 -8.44
C TRP A 317 9.68 14.20 -9.58
N HIS A 318 8.39 14.40 -9.42
CA HIS A 318 7.37 14.07 -10.42
C HIS A 318 6.56 15.29 -10.83
N GLU A 319 5.98 15.24 -12.01
CA GLU A 319 5.08 16.25 -12.57
C GLU A 319 3.69 15.67 -12.82
N ASP A 320 2.65 16.48 -12.64
CA ASP A 320 1.24 16.13 -12.92
C ASP A 320 0.82 16.57 -14.34
N LEU A 321 1.60 16.22 -15.34
CA LEU A 321 1.33 16.62 -16.73
C LEU A 321 0.55 15.54 -17.50
N TYR A 322 0.98 14.28 -17.37
CA TYR A 322 0.48 13.16 -18.16
C TYR A 322 -0.64 12.41 -17.44
N PRO A 323 -1.82 12.22 -18.09
CA PRO A 323 -2.98 11.58 -17.44
C PRO A 323 -2.91 10.05 -17.36
N GLY A 324 -1.84 9.43 -17.79
CA GLY A 324 -1.70 7.97 -17.87
C GLY A 324 -1.27 7.30 -16.57
N TYR A 325 -0.95 8.07 -15.53
CA TYR A 325 -0.67 7.60 -14.18
C TYR A 325 -1.92 7.67 -13.29
N SER A 326 -1.80 7.29 -12.03
CA SER A 326 -2.86 7.41 -11.02
C SER A 326 -3.40 8.83 -10.85
N PHE A 327 -2.64 9.85 -11.19
CA PHE A 327 -3.12 11.24 -11.28
C PHE A 327 -4.24 11.48 -12.29
N TYR A 328 -4.60 10.48 -13.10
CA TYR A 328 -5.83 10.43 -13.86
C TYR A 328 -7.05 10.90 -13.05
N VAL A 329 -7.09 10.58 -11.76
CA VAL A 329 -8.21 10.93 -10.89
C VAL A 329 -8.39 12.44 -10.71
N GLN A 330 -7.32 13.25 -10.85
CA GLN A 330 -7.39 14.71 -10.77
C GLN A 330 -8.22 15.32 -11.92
N PHE A 331 -8.22 14.68 -13.10
CA PHE A 331 -9.09 15.06 -14.21
C PHE A 331 -10.55 14.65 -13.99
N ARG A 332 -10.83 13.96 -12.89
CA ARG A 332 -12.17 13.51 -12.47
C ARG A 332 -12.65 14.20 -11.19
N GLY A 333 -11.88 15.16 -10.67
CA GLY A 333 -12.23 15.95 -9.50
C GLY A 333 -11.81 15.34 -8.16
N SER A 334 -10.96 14.31 -8.16
CA SER A 334 -10.37 13.74 -6.95
C SER A 334 -8.96 14.27 -6.75
N LEU A 335 -8.54 14.55 -5.52
CA LEU A 335 -7.14 14.83 -5.22
C LEU A 335 -6.31 13.55 -5.37
N GLY A 336 -5.36 13.53 -6.29
CA GLY A 336 -4.37 12.46 -6.43
C GLY A 336 -3.13 12.76 -5.59
N ILE A 337 -2.67 11.79 -4.81
CA ILE A 337 -1.45 11.89 -4.00
C ILE A 337 -0.58 10.68 -4.31
N LEU A 338 0.69 10.92 -4.63
CA LEU A 338 1.70 9.89 -4.80
C LEU A 338 2.53 9.77 -3.52
N TYR A 339 2.65 8.55 -3.02
CA TYR A 339 3.66 8.18 -2.04
C TYR A 339 4.68 7.26 -2.69
N GLU A 340 5.95 7.61 -2.52
CA GLU A 340 7.08 6.77 -2.90
C GLU A 340 7.97 6.57 -1.66
N GLN A 341 8.26 5.35 -1.33
CA GLN A 341 9.12 5.04 -0.18
C GLN A 341 10.31 4.19 -0.61
N SER A 342 11.39 4.24 0.17
CA SER A 342 12.51 3.33 -0.06
C SER A 342 12.06 1.88 0.17
N ARG A 343 12.58 0.97 -0.63
CA ARG A 343 12.22 -0.44 -0.62
C ARG A 343 13.41 -1.30 -0.19
N MET A 344 13.10 -2.28 0.65
CA MET A 344 13.95 -3.43 0.83
C MET A 344 13.05 -4.65 1.02
N ALA A 345 13.01 -5.52 0.00
CA ALA A 345 12.16 -6.70 0.05
C ALA A 345 12.93 -7.84 0.73
N GLU A 346 12.57 -8.17 1.94
CA GLU A 346 12.94 -9.41 2.59
C GLU A 346 11.81 -9.95 3.45
#